data_b42a406229d29020ef43c1a993e70a47
#
_entry.id   b42a406229d29020ef43c1a993e70a47
#
_cell.length_a   1.000
_cell.length_b   1.000
_cell.length_c   1.000
_cell.angle_alpha   90.00
_cell.angle_beta   90.00
_cell.angle_gamma   90.00
#
_symmetry.space_group_name_H-M   'P 1'
#
loop_
_entity.id
_entity.type
_entity.pdbx_description
1 polymer ?
#
loop_
_entity_poly.entity_id
_entity_poly.type
_entity_poly.pdbx_seq_one_letter_code
_entity_poly.pdbx_strand_id
1 'polypeptide(L)'
;LGPYLPHNFVSTEEEEVQMEKECWGLQFTQEWLNSFKESASLQRLFRAMSYGINLGQFNNAEHQAFTTIVGKDPLRSIGAFFNLMAMIADRADFLTVSTNNAYSNVMSQKLSQRMERVSKHIQDHYQNTITLSEISDIASMTEQSFSRWFRQTSGLTFVDYLMQLRTTVASNLLINTNKAMTEVASESGFNSSSSFNRAFLKIKGCSPREFRKKKKI
;
A
#
# COMPACT_ATOMS: atom_id res chain seq x y z
N LEU A 1 -0.44 -10.54 2.21
CA LEU A 1 -0.87 -10.03 3.51
C LEU A 1 -2.12 -9.19 3.33
N GLY A 2 -3.07 -9.28 4.28
CA GLY A 2 -4.30 -8.49 4.24
C GLY A 2 -4.02 -6.99 4.47
N PRO A 3 -4.98 -6.12 4.12
CA PRO A 3 -4.88 -4.70 4.42
C PRO A 3 -4.78 -4.53 5.93
N TYR A 4 -3.89 -3.65 6.35
CA TYR A 4 -3.66 -3.29 7.75
C TYR A 4 -3.14 -4.41 8.66
N LEU A 5 -2.74 -5.55 8.13
CA LEU A 5 -2.08 -6.57 8.92
C LEU A 5 -0.66 -6.11 9.26
N PRO A 6 -0.30 -5.96 10.55
CA PRO A 6 1.06 -5.67 10.94
C PRO A 6 1.99 -6.77 10.41
N HIS A 7 3.02 -6.39 9.69
CA HIS A 7 4.00 -7.34 9.16
C HIS A 7 5.40 -6.80 9.36
N ASN A 8 6.30 -7.71 9.64
CA ASN A 8 7.71 -7.41 9.74
C ASN A 8 8.49 -8.42 8.89
N PHE A 9 9.44 -7.96 8.14
CA PHE A 9 10.34 -8.83 7.37
C PHE A 9 11.56 -9.10 8.24
N VAL A 10 11.63 -10.31 8.80
CA VAL A 10 12.78 -10.78 9.57
C VAL A 10 13.50 -11.81 8.72
N SER A 11 14.75 -11.55 8.34
CA SER A 11 15.61 -12.61 7.83
C SER A 11 16.25 -13.33 9.02
N THR A 12 16.05 -14.65 9.10
CA THR A 12 16.79 -15.49 10.03
C THR A 12 18.21 -15.69 9.50
N GLU A 13 19.20 -15.51 10.35
CA GLU A 13 20.64 -15.57 10.00
C GLU A 13 21.12 -16.94 9.50
N GLU A 14 20.27 -17.97 9.49
CA GLU A 14 20.66 -19.33 9.15
C GLU A 14 20.63 -19.67 7.65
N GLU A 15 20.19 -18.75 6.79
CA GLU A 15 20.22 -18.95 5.33
C GLU A 15 21.04 -17.84 4.63
N GLU A 16 22.34 -17.81 4.88
CA GLU A 16 23.32 -17.15 4.01
C GLU A 16 23.55 -17.94 2.71
N VAL A 17 22.49 -18.13 1.95
CA VAL A 17 22.61 -18.37 0.52
C VAL A 17 22.32 -17.04 -0.13
N GLN A 18 23.29 -16.51 -0.88
CA GLN A 18 23.24 -15.29 -1.70
C GLN A 18 22.07 -15.31 -2.71
N MET A 19 20.83 -15.26 -2.23
CA MET A 19 19.67 -14.91 -3.03
C MET A 19 19.30 -13.50 -2.67
N GLU A 20 19.40 -12.57 -3.61
CA GLU A 20 18.79 -11.24 -3.50
C GLU A 20 17.33 -11.45 -3.14
N LYS A 21 16.97 -11.20 -1.87
CA LYS A 21 15.59 -11.29 -1.40
C LYS A 21 14.85 -10.04 -1.89
N GLU A 22 14.17 -10.14 -3.01
CA GLU A 22 13.28 -9.09 -3.49
C GLU A 22 11.94 -9.20 -2.79
N CYS A 23 11.46 -8.08 -2.24
CA CYS A 23 10.12 -7.99 -1.66
C CYS A 23 9.24 -7.11 -2.56
N TRP A 24 8.16 -7.66 -3.05
CA TRP A 24 7.19 -6.97 -3.89
C TRP A 24 5.89 -6.75 -3.15
N GLY A 25 5.35 -5.54 -3.20
CA GLY A 25 4.08 -5.18 -2.59
C GLY A 25 3.08 -4.70 -3.65
N LEU A 26 1.90 -5.28 -3.63
CA LEU A 26 0.74 -4.79 -4.38
C LEU A 26 -0.26 -4.22 -3.38
N GLN A 27 -0.70 -3.00 -3.62
CA GLN A 27 -1.72 -2.34 -2.80
C GLN A 27 -2.96 -2.06 -3.64
N PHE A 28 -4.12 -2.40 -3.10
CA PHE A 28 -5.42 -2.11 -3.71
C PHE A 28 -6.43 -1.73 -2.62
N THR A 29 -7.45 -0.98 -3.02
CA THR A 29 -8.47 -0.49 -2.09
C THR A 29 -9.50 -1.57 -1.78
N GLN A 30 -10.18 -1.44 -0.63
CA GLN A 30 -11.30 -2.30 -0.28
C GLN A 30 -12.47 -2.19 -1.29
N GLU A 31 -12.67 -1.00 -1.86
CA GLU A 31 -13.68 -0.77 -2.91
C GLU A 31 -13.39 -1.60 -4.16
N TRP A 32 -12.11 -1.66 -4.56
CA TRP A 32 -11.68 -2.50 -5.67
C TRP A 32 -11.93 -3.99 -5.39
N LEU A 33 -11.61 -4.47 -4.19
CA LEU A 33 -11.92 -5.85 -3.76
C LEU A 33 -13.42 -6.14 -3.77
N ASN A 34 -14.24 -5.16 -3.38
CA ASN A 34 -15.69 -5.28 -3.37
C ASN A 34 -16.30 -5.41 -4.78
N SER A 35 -15.58 -5.00 -5.82
CA SER A 35 -16.02 -5.20 -7.22
C SER A 35 -16.09 -6.69 -7.61
N PHE A 36 -15.48 -7.59 -6.85
CA PHE A 36 -15.45 -9.04 -7.09
C PHE A 36 -16.32 -9.84 -6.12
N LYS A 37 -17.38 -9.23 -5.56
CA LYS A 37 -18.28 -9.85 -4.55
C LYS A 37 -18.92 -11.15 -5.01
N GLU A 38 -19.11 -11.33 -6.31
CA GLU A 38 -19.78 -12.51 -6.87
C GLU A 38 -18.87 -13.73 -6.97
N SER A 39 -17.54 -13.57 -6.86
CA SER A 39 -16.60 -14.68 -6.88
C SER A 39 -16.40 -15.30 -5.50
N ALA A 40 -16.99 -16.46 -5.24
CA ALA A 40 -16.82 -17.18 -3.98
C ALA A 40 -15.34 -17.53 -3.69
N SER A 41 -14.56 -17.90 -4.70
CA SER A 41 -13.15 -18.22 -4.58
C SER A 41 -12.33 -17.01 -4.13
N LEU A 42 -12.53 -15.86 -4.77
CA LEU A 42 -11.86 -14.61 -4.40
C LEU A 42 -12.30 -14.13 -3.02
N GLN A 43 -13.57 -14.26 -2.65
CA GLN A 43 -14.04 -13.92 -1.31
C GLN A 43 -13.38 -14.78 -0.23
N ARG A 44 -13.20 -16.09 -0.50
CA ARG A 44 -12.47 -16.98 0.40
C ARG A 44 -11.02 -16.55 0.55
N LEU A 45 -10.34 -16.25 -0.57
CA LEU A 45 -8.97 -15.77 -0.58
C LEU A 45 -8.81 -14.45 0.19
N PHE A 46 -9.63 -13.45 -0.09
CA PHE A 46 -9.58 -12.16 0.60
C PHE A 46 -9.82 -12.26 2.09
N ARG A 47 -10.74 -13.13 2.49
CA ARG A 47 -10.97 -13.44 3.92
C ARG A 47 -9.73 -14.08 4.55
N ALA A 48 -9.10 -15.03 3.88
CA ALA A 48 -7.87 -15.66 4.37
C ALA A 48 -6.70 -14.65 4.41
N MET A 49 -6.57 -13.79 3.40
CA MET A 49 -5.55 -12.73 3.36
C MET A 49 -5.65 -11.75 4.53
N SER A 50 -6.84 -11.55 5.12
CA SER A 50 -7.00 -10.71 6.32
C SER A 50 -6.22 -11.24 7.52
N TYR A 51 -5.88 -12.52 7.53
CA TYR A 51 -5.08 -13.16 8.58
C TYR A 51 -3.62 -13.38 8.16
N GLY A 52 -3.26 -12.97 6.94
CA GLY A 52 -2.03 -13.36 6.29
C GLY A 52 -2.09 -14.83 5.83
N ILE A 53 -1.65 -15.08 4.63
CA ILE A 53 -1.55 -16.42 4.07
C ILE A 53 -0.10 -16.75 3.75
N ASN A 54 0.27 -17.98 4.06
CA ASN A 54 1.52 -18.56 3.59
C ASN A 54 1.19 -19.47 2.41
N LEU A 55 1.70 -19.13 1.24
CA LEU A 55 1.48 -19.87 -0.01
C LEU A 55 2.48 -21.00 -0.21
N GLY A 56 3.47 -21.12 0.68
CA GLY A 56 4.57 -22.07 0.48
C GLY A 56 5.36 -21.74 -0.79
N GLN A 57 5.73 -22.77 -1.53
CA GLN A 57 6.43 -22.60 -2.81
C GLN A 57 5.43 -22.36 -3.95
N PHE A 58 5.79 -21.47 -4.86
CA PHE A 58 5.06 -21.30 -6.11
C PHE A 58 5.37 -22.44 -7.06
N ASN A 59 4.35 -22.93 -7.75
CA ASN A 59 4.53 -23.79 -8.89
C ASN A 59 5.04 -23.00 -10.11
N ASN A 60 5.44 -23.68 -11.17
CA ASN A 60 6.01 -23.06 -12.37
C ASN A 60 5.07 -22.02 -13.01
N ALA A 61 3.76 -22.26 -13.05
CA ALA A 61 2.79 -21.34 -13.64
C ALA A 61 2.60 -20.08 -12.77
N GLU A 62 2.54 -20.23 -11.46
CA GLU A 62 2.49 -19.13 -10.50
C GLU A 62 3.76 -18.28 -10.56
N HIS A 63 4.93 -18.93 -10.64
CA HIS A 63 6.21 -18.25 -10.76
C HIS A 63 6.30 -17.46 -12.07
N GLN A 64 5.85 -18.03 -13.19
CA GLN A 64 5.80 -17.35 -14.48
C GLN A 64 4.84 -16.14 -14.44
N ALA A 65 3.66 -16.29 -13.83
CA ALA A 65 2.72 -15.19 -13.67
C ALA A 65 3.34 -14.07 -12.83
N PHE A 66 3.98 -14.41 -11.72
CA PHE A 66 4.68 -13.45 -10.86
C PHE A 66 5.78 -12.69 -11.63
N THR A 67 6.62 -13.39 -12.37
CA THR A 67 7.67 -12.77 -13.20
C THR A 67 7.08 -11.83 -14.25
N THR A 68 5.90 -12.16 -14.79
CA THR A 68 5.20 -11.29 -15.75
C THR A 68 4.65 -10.03 -15.09
N ILE A 69 4.16 -10.12 -13.83
CA ILE A 69 3.65 -8.97 -13.06
C ILE A 69 4.75 -7.92 -12.88
N VAL A 70 5.97 -8.32 -12.58
CA VAL A 70 7.11 -7.41 -12.39
C VAL A 70 7.74 -6.95 -13.70
N GLY A 71 7.21 -7.38 -14.82
CA GLY A 71 7.65 -7.00 -16.17
C GLY A 71 7.34 -5.53 -16.51
N LYS A 72 7.81 -5.11 -17.69
CA LYS A 72 7.68 -3.71 -18.13
C LYS A 72 6.38 -3.39 -18.87
N ASP A 73 5.56 -4.39 -19.21
CA ASP A 73 4.31 -4.22 -19.95
C ASP A 73 3.12 -4.13 -18.97
N PRO A 74 2.51 -2.95 -18.77
CA PRO A 74 1.44 -2.77 -17.80
C PRO A 74 0.21 -3.65 -18.06
N LEU A 75 -0.16 -3.87 -19.33
CA LEU A 75 -1.34 -4.66 -19.66
C LEU A 75 -1.12 -6.14 -19.36
N ARG A 76 0.06 -6.66 -19.70
CA ARG A 76 0.45 -8.04 -19.36
C ARG A 76 0.58 -8.24 -17.86
N SER A 77 1.13 -7.24 -17.14
CA SER A 77 1.23 -7.26 -15.67
C SER A 77 -0.14 -7.35 -15.01
N ILE A 78 -1.13 -6.58 -15.48
CA ILE A 78 -2.51 -6.63 -14.98
C ILE A 78 -3.13 -8.01 -15.26
N GLY A 79 -3.01 -8.53 -16.48
CA GLY A 79 -3.53 -9.85 -16.82
C GLY A 79 -2.88 -10.98 -16.01
N ALA A 80 -1.57 -10.94 -15.85
CA ALA A 80 -0.82 -11.91 -15.04
C ALA A 80 -1.20 -11.82 -13.54
N PHE A 81 -1.46 -10.62 -13.03
CA PHE A 81 -1.94 -10.43 -11.67
C PHE A 81 -3.30 -11.11 -11.44
N PHE A 82 -4.28 -10.89 -12.31
CA PHE A 82 -5.58 -11.56 -12.19
C PHE A 82 -5.46 -13.08 -12.33
N ASN A 83 -4.61 -13.56 -13.23
CA ASN A 83 -4.36 -14.98 -13.39
C ASN A 83 -3.71 -15.59 -12.14
N LEU A 84 -2.72 -14.93 -11.55
CA LEU A 84 -2.11 -15.36 -10.29
C LEU A 84 -3.13 -15.39 -9.15
N MET A 85 -3.97 -14.35 -9.03
CA MET A 85 -5.03 -14.31 -8.02
C MET A 85 -6.02 -15.46 -8.17
N ALA A 86 -6.39 -15.82 -9.39
CA ALA A 86 -7.27 -16.96 -9.67
C ALA A 86 -6.59 -18.28 -9.26
N MET A 87 -5.35 -18.50 -9.67
CA MET A 87 -4.58 -19.70 -9.29
C MET A 87 -4.47 -19.85 -7.77
N ILE A 88 -4.14 -18.76 -7.06
CA ILE A 88 -4.07 -18.79 -5.60
C ILE A 88 -5.45 -19.04 -4.97
N ALA A 89 -6.51 -18.43 -5.51
CA ALA A 89 -7.88 -18.62 -5.00
C ALA A 89 -8.37 -20.07 -5.14
N ASP A 90 -7.88 -20.78 -6.14
CA ASP A 90 -8.21 -22.19 -6.36
C ASP A 90 -7.39 -23.16 -5.52
N ARG A 91 -6.31 -22.69 -4.89
CA ARG A 91 -5.52 -23.51 -3.96
C ARG A 91 -6.35 -23.84 -2.72
N ALA A 92 -6.30 -25.10 -2.30
CA ALA A 92 -6.92 -25.57 -1.05
C ALA A 92 -5.92 -25.58 0.13
N ASP A 93 -4.62 -25.44 -0.15
CA ASP A 93 -3.50 -25.75 0.75
C ASP A 93 -2.84 -24.52 1.37
N PHE A 94 -3.35 -23.30 1.17
CA PHE A 94 -2.77 -22.16 1.83
C PHE A 94 -3.07 -22.15 3.34
N LEU A 95 -2.03 -21.96 4.14
CA LEU A 95 -2.15 -21.84 5.58
C LEU A 95 -2.31 -20.38 5.98
N THR A 96 -3.21 -20.11 6.92
CA THR A 96 -3.27 -18.76 7.54
C THR A 96 -2.12 -18.61 8.54
N VAL A 97 -1.41 -17.49 8.46
CA VAL A 97 -0.22 -17.21 9.30
C VAL A 97 -0.61 -16.93 10.75
N SER A 98 -1.80 -16.36 10.96
CA SER A 98 -2.31 -16.02 12.30
C SER A 98 -3.31 -17.07 12.79
N THR A 99 -2.96 -17.77 13.88
CA THR A 99 -3.78 -18.84 14.48
C THR A 99 -4.67 -18.39 15.65
N ASN A 100 -4.65 -17.12 16.05
CA ASN A 100 -5.41 -16.62 17.20
C ASN A 100 -6.85 -16.26 16.85
N ASN A 101 -7.74 -17.24 16.95
CA ASN A 101 -9.03 -17.28 16.28
C ASN A 101 -10.24 -16.69 16.99
N ALA A 102 -10.18 -16.18 18.20
CA ALA A 102 -11.40 -15.69 18.86
C ALA A 102 -11.31 -14.24 19.35
N TYR A 103 -10.18 -13.83 19.87
CA TYR A 103 -9.96 -12.41 20.26
C TYR A 103 -9.53 -11.51 19.09
N SER A 104 -8.96 -12.10 18.03
CA SER A 104 -8.46 -11.38 16.87
C SER A 104 -9.59 -10.84 15.97
N ASN A 105 -10.73 -11.52 15.87
CA ASN A 105 -11.79 -11.11 14.94
C ASN A 105 -12.43 -9.77 15.31
N VAL A 106 -12.80 -9.55 16.57
CA VAL A 106 -13.42 -8.29 17.00
C VAL A 106 -12.39 -7.17 17.08
N MET A 107 -11.18 -7.49 17.55
CA MET A 107 -10.09 -6.52 17.65
C MET A 107 -9.53 -6.16 16.26
N SER A 108 -9.33 -7.14 15.38
CA SER A 108 -8.88 -6.89 14.00
C SER A 108 -9.94 -6.15 13.18
N GLN A 109 -11.23 -6.44 13.39
CA GLN A 109 -12.31 -5.74 12.73
C GLN A 109 -12.40 -4.27 13.18
N LYS A 110 -12.25 -4.00 14.49
CA LYS A 110 -12.18 -2.62 15.01
C LYS A 110 -10.94 -1.88 14.51
N LEU A 111 -9.78 -2.55 14.46
CA LEU A 111 -8.54 -1.98 13.92
C LEU A 111 -8.65 -1.70 12.42
N SER A 112 -9.25 -2.61 11.67
CA SER A 112 -9.53 -2.46 10.24
C SER A 112 -10.45 -1.27 9.97
N GLN A 113 -11.58 -1.19 10.68
CA GLN A 113 -12.53 -0.07 10.56
C GLN A 113 -11.90 1.28 10.97
N ARG A 114 -11.04 1.28 11.99
CA ARG A 114 -10.32 2.49 12.39
C ARG A 114 -9.36 2.94 11.28
N MET A 115 -8.56 2.03 10.74
CA MET A 115 -7.64 2.36 9.66
C MET A 115 -8.37 2.78 8.40
N GLU A 116 -9.50 2.16 8.07
CA GLU A 116 -10.35 2.53 6.95
C GLU A 116 -10.84 3.98 7.09
N ARG A 117 -11.37 4.38 8.25
CA ARG A 117 -11.79 5.77 8.50
C ARG A 117 -10.62 6.75 8.36
N VAL A 118 -9.47 6.42 8.95
CA VAL A 118 -8.26 7.24 8.88
C VAL A 118 -7.77 7.36 7.45
N SER A 119 -7.64 6.25 6.72
CA SER A 119 -7.18 6.24 5.33
C SER A 119 -8.13 6.99 4.41
N LYS A 120 -9.43 6.78 4.57
CA LYS A 120 -10.45 7.50 3.80
C LYS A 120 -10.36 9.01 4.05
N HIS A 121 -10.28 9.43 5.30
CA HIS A 121 -10.13 10.86 5.61
C HIS A 121 -8.87 11.46 4.98
N ILE A 122 -7.75 10.77 5.06
CA ILE A 122 -6.50 11.22 4.43
C ILE A 122 -6.67 11.33 2.90
N GLN A 123 -7.28 10.33 2.25
CA GLN A 123 -7.52 10.32 0.81
C GLN A 123 -8.45 11.46 0.36
N ASP A 124 -9.49 11.72 1.13
CA ASP A 124 -10.48 12.76 0.80
C ASP A 124 -9.93 14.18 1.06
N HIS A 125 -8.96 14.34 1.97
CA HIS A 125 -8.49 15.65 2.45
C HIS A 125 -6.98 15.90 2.29
N TYR A 126 -6.22 15.03 1.59
CA TYR A 126 -4.76 15.16 1.48
C TYR A 126 -4.31 16.53 0.91
N GLN A 127 -5.15 17.18 0.13
CA GLN A 127 -4.86 18.52 -0.43
C GLN A 127 -4.88 19.61 0.65
N ASN A 128 -5.59 19.40 1.72
CA ASN A 128 -5.75 20.36 2.82
C ASN A 128 -4.75 20.06 3.96
N THR A 129 -4.64 21.00 4.90
CA THR A 129 -3.88 20.75 6.12
C THR A 129 -4.66 19.77 7.00
N ILE A 130 -4.11 18.59 7.23
CA ILE A 130 -4.64 17.61 8.18
C ILE A 130 -3.74 17.67 9.42
N THR A 131 -4.33 18.06 10.57
CA THR A 131 -3.59 18.15 11.83
C THR A 131 -3.53 16.79 12.54
N LEU A 132 -2.55 16.62 13.41
CA LEU A 132 -2.44 15.42 14.24
C LEU A 132 -3.65 15.27 15.17
N SER A 133 -4.15 16.37 15.71
CA SER A 133 -5.37 16.40 16.53
C SER A 133 -6.57 15.87 15.75
N GLU A 134 -6.84 16.45 14.59
CA GLU A 134 -7.96 16.04 13.73
C GLU A 134 -7.93 14.54 13.39
N ILE A 135 -6.79 14.04 12.95
CA ILE A 135 -6.70 12.63 12.52
C ILE A 135 -6.74 11.66 13.71
N SER A 136 -6.28 12.07 14.89
CA SER A 136 -6.39 11.28 16.10
C SER A 136 -7.82 11.21 16.62
N ASP A 137 -8.61 12.27 16.48
CA ASP A 137 -10.04 12.27 16.80
C ASP A 137 -10.83 11.32 15.90
N ILE A 138 -10.53 11.30 14.59
CA ILE A 138 -11.10 10.33 13.63
C ILE A 138 -10.78 8.89 14.02
N ALA A 139 -9.57 8.67 14.52
CA ALA A 139 -9.16 7.36 15.04
C ALA A 139 -9.78 7.05 16.43
N SER A 140 -10.43 8.00 17.07
CA SER A 140 -10.91 7.93 18.46
C SER A 140 -9.75 7.59 19.43
N MET A 141 -8.67 8.36 19.34
CA MET A 141 -7.42 8.18 20.09
C MET A 141 -6.85 9.54 20.54
N THR A 142 -6.00 9.52 21.56
CA THR A 142 -5.13 10.68 21.85
C THR A 142 -4.03 10.78 20.78
N GLU A 143 -3.49 11.97 20.53
CA GLU A 143 -2.42 12.18 19.55
C GLU A 143 -1.21 11.25 19.77
N GLN A 144 -0.82 11.06 21.03
CA GLN A 144 0.29 10.19 21.39
C GLN A 144 -0.01 8.72 21.08
N SER A 145 -1.22 8.26 21.42
CA SER A 145 -1.66 6.88 21.13
C SER A 145 -1.81 6.65 19.64
N PHE A 146 -2.36 7.62 18.91
CA PHE A 146 -2.48 7.59 17.45
C PHE A 146 -1.11 7.50 16.78
N SER A 147 -0.16 8.35 17.14
CA SER A 147 1.18 8.38 16.56
C SER A 147 1.88 7.02 16.68
N ARG A 148 1.78 6.39 17.86
CA ARG A 148 2.34 5.07 18.12
C ARG A 148 1.62 3.99 17.31
N TRP A 149 0.30 3.98 17.38
CA TRP A 149 -0.54 3.01 16.67
C TRP A 149 -0.36 3.12 15.15
N PHE A 150 -0.41 4.35 14.59
CA PHE A 150 -0.27 4.56 13.16
C PHE A 150 1.09 4.09 12.65
N ARG A 151 2.17 4.40 13.38
CA ARG A 151 3.51 3.93 13.04
C ARG A 151 3.65 2.41 13.12
N GLN A 152 3.05 1.77 14.13
CA GLN A 152 3.05 0.31 14.23
C GLN A 152 2.28 -0.37 13.10
N THR A 153 1.19 0.27 12.64
CA THR A 153 0.30 -0.31 11.64
C THR A 153 0.74 -0.01 10.20
N SER A 154 1.25 1.20 9.93
CA SER A 154 1.66 1.64 8.58
C SER A 154 3.16 1.53 8.32
N GLY A 155 3.98 1.33 9.35
CA GLY A 155 5.44 1.40 9.27
C GLY A 155 6.00 2.83 9.18
N LEU A 156 5.15 3.85 9.07
CA LEU A 156 5.51 5.25 8.85
C LEU A 156 4.91 6.16 9.92
N THR A 157 5.52 7.33 10.14
CA THR A 157 4.81 8.39 10.84
C THR A 157 3.66 8.90 9.97
N PHE A 158 2.62 9.47 10.60
CA PHE A 158 1.51 10.09 9.86
C PHE A 158 2.00 11.16 8.86
N VAL A 159 2.96 11.98 9.28
CA VAL A 159 3.55 13.02 8.42
C VAL A 159 4.28 12.43 7.22
N ASP A 160 5.10 11.39 7.43
CA ASP A 160 5.82 10.74 6.32
C ASP A 160 4.84 10.04 5.37
N TYR A 161 3.79 9.41 5.87
CA TYR A 161 2.72 8.81 5.07
C TYR A 161 2.02 9.84 4.18
N LEU A 162 1.59 10.97 4.78
CA LEU A 162 0.94 12.05 4.04
C LEU A 162 1.88 12.66 2.98
N MET A 163 3.16 12.82 3.31
CA MET A 163 4.17 13.28 2.34
C MET A 163 4.37 12.29 1.18
N GLN A 164 4.37 10.99 1.45
CA GLN A 164 4.47 9.97 0.40
C GLN A 164 3.25 10.00 -0.51
N LEU A 165 2.03 10.09 0.04
CA LEU A 165 0.79 10.18 -0.72
C LEU A 165 0.82 11.41 -1.64
N ARG A 166 1.10 12.59 -1.09
CA ARG A 166 1.21 13.85 -1.85
C ARG A 166 2.26 13.77 -2.96
N THR A 167 3.42 13.17 -2.67
CA THR A 167 4.48 12.99 -3.67
C THR A 167 4.06 12.03 -4.78
N THR A 168 3.28 10.99 -4.47
CA THR A 168 2.72 10.08 -5.47
C THR A 168 1.73 10.78 -6.39
N VAL A 169 0.80 11.57 -5.83
CA VAL A 169 -0.12 12.40 -6.61
C VAL A 169 0.66 13.38 -7.50
N ALA A 170 1.65 14.08 -6.94
CA ALA A 170 2.51 14.99 -7.70
C ALA A 170 3.22 14.28 -8.87
N SER A 171 3.73 13.07 -8.63
CA SER A 171 4.39 12.26 -9.66
C SER A 171 3.44 11.96 -10.82
N ASN A 172 2.19 11.59 -10.53
CA ASN A 172 1.16 11.34 -11.53
C ASN A 172 0.82 12.61 -12.34
N LEU A 173 0.66 13.75 -11.66
CA LEU A 173 0.43 15.03 -12.33
C LEU A 173 1.61 15.44 -13.23
N LEU A 174 2.85 15.21 -12.77
CA LEU A 174 4.05 15.51 -13.55
C LEU A 174 4.16 14.69 -14.84
N ILE A 175 3.72 13.43 -14.80
CA ILE A 175 3.75 12.53 -15.96
C ILE A 175 2.60 12.84 -16.93
N ASN A 176 1.39 13.00 -16.40
CA ASN A 176 0.16 13.01 -17.19
C ASN A 176 -0.29 14.42 -17.63
N THR A 177 0.36 15.49 -17.13
CA THR A 177 -0.04 16.84 -17.42
C THR A 177 1.14 17.76 -17.74
N ASN A 178 0.84 18.92 -18.35
CA ASN A 178 1.81 20.00 -18.59
C ASN A 178 1.72 21.14 -17.56
N LYS A 179 1.03 20.92 -16.42
CA LYS A 179 0.83 21.95 -15.39
C LYS A 179 2.14 22.53 -14.90
N ALA A 180 2.12 23.82 -14.51
CA ALA A 180 3.26 24.46 -13.89
C ALA A 180 3.67 23.75 -12.58
N MET A 181 4.93 23.85 -12.17
CA MET A 181 5.41 23.20 -10.94
C MET A 181 4.67 23.70 -9.69
N THR A 182 4.25 24.97 -9.68
CA THR A 182 3.46 25.58 -8.63
C THR A 182 2.05 25.00 -8.55
N GLU A 183 1.41 24.77 -9.69
CA GLU A 183 0.09 24.12 -9.77
C GLU A 183 0.16 22.66 -9.30
N VAL A 184 1.17 21.92 -9.76
CA VAL A 184 1.39 20.54 -9.31
C VAL A 184 1.59 20.50 -7.79
N ALA A 185 2.39 21.39 -7.22
CA ALA A 185 2.61 21.46 -5.78
C ALA A 185 1.28 21.73 -5.03
N SER A 186 0.51 22.72 -5.47
CA SER A 186 -0.78 23.08 -4.85
C SER A 186 -1.79 21.93 -4.94
N GLU A 187 -2.01 21.38 -6.12
CA GLU A 187 -2.96 20.28 -6.33
C GLU A 187 -2.58 18.98 -5.63
N SER A 188 -1.29 18.81 -5.33
CA SER A 188 -0.81 17.70 -4.53
C SER A 188 -0.84 17.96 -3.02
N GLY A 189 -1.35 19.12 -2.58
CA GLY A 189 -1.52 19.47 -1.18
C GLY A 189 -0.27 20.01 -0.49
N PHE A 190 0.73 20.51 -1.25
CA PHE A 190 1.89 21.19 -0.67
C PHE A 190 1.63 22.68 -0.51
N ASN A 191 1.81 23.21 0.70
CA ASN A 191 1.59 24.61 1.02
C ASN A 191 2.65 25.56 0.44
N SER A 192 3.79 25.03 -0.03
CA SER A 192 4.86 25.83 -0.65
C SER A 192 5.70 24.99 -1.62
N SER A 193 6.25 25.66 -2.64
CA SER A 193 7.19 25.04 -3.57
C SER A 193 8.45 24.52 -2.88
N SER A 194 8.87 25.12 -1.78
CA SER A 194 10.03 24.69 -1.01
C SER A 194 9.76 23.37 -0.30
N SER A 195 8.60 23.19 0.34
CA SER A 195 8.20 21.93 0.98
C SER A 195 7.99 20.83 -0.05
N PHE A 196 7.40 21.16 -1.21
CA PHE A 196 7.23 20.27 -2.34
C PHE A 196 8.58 19.72 -2.84
N ASN A 197 9.50 20.63 -3.20
CA ASN A 197 10.80 20.23 -3.75
C ASN A 197 11.57 19.35 -2.76
N ARG A 198 11.58 19.69 -1.47
CA ARG A 198 12.26 18.94 -0.40
C ARG A 198 11.69 17.55 -0.21
N ALA A 199 10.36 17.44 -0.13
CA ALA A 199 9.67 16.16 0.01
C ALA A 199 9.89 15.27 -1.22
N PHE A 200 9.77 15.85 -2.41
CA PHE A 200 9.94 15.13 -3.67
C PHE A 200 11.38 14.61 -3.82
N LEU A 201 12.39 15.43 -3.53
CA LEU A 201 13.79 15.01 -3.55
C LEU A 201 14.06 13.89 -2.53
N LYS A 202 13.53 14.03 -1.30
CA LYS A 202 13.67 13.01 -0.25
C LYS A 202 13.09 11.65 -0.68
N ILE A 203 11.94 11.65 -1.37
CA ILE A 203 11.19 10.43 -1.67
C ILE A 203 11.56 9.83 -3.04
N LYS A 204 11.83 10.68 -4.04
CA LYS A 204 12.12 10.24 -5.43
C LYS A 204 13.58 10.32 -5.82
N GLY A 205 14.46 10.85 -4.96
CA GLY A 205 15.89 10.99 -5.22
C GLY A 205 16.27 12.00 -6.30
N CYS A 206 15.29 12.75 -6.85
CA CYS A 206 15.53 13.77 -7.86
C CYS A 206 14.52 14.91 -7.73
N SER A 207 14.79 16.06 -8.38
CA SER A 207 13.84 17.17 -8.38
C SER A 207 12.59 16.88 -9.23
N PRO A 208 11.45 17.53 -8.96
CA PRO A 208 10.24 17.40 -9.78
C PRO A 208 10.47 17.70 -11.27
N ARG A 209 11.34 18.68 -11.59
CA ARG A 209 11.70 19.03 -12.97
C ARG A 209 12.48 17.93 -13.67
N GLU A 210 13.45 17.34 -12.98
CA GLU A 210 14.23 16.20 -13.50
C GLU A 210 13.36 14.97 -13.67
N PHE A 211 12.45 14.70 -12.73
CA PHE A 211 11.50 13.60 -12.81
C PHE A 211 10.61 13.72 -14.04
N ARG A 212 10.04 14.92 -14.29
CA ARG A 212 9.23 15.18 -15.49
C ARG A 212 10.01 14.95 -16.78
N LYS A 213 11.29 15.40 -16.84
CA LYS A 213 12.12 15.21 -18.02
C LYS A 213 12.40 13.73 -18.30
N LYS A 214 12.69 12.94 -17.25
CA LYS A 214 13.01 11.51 -17.38
C LYS A 214 11.82 10.65 -17.80
N LYS A 215 10.59 11.08 -17.52
CA LYS A 215 9.37 10.27 -17.73
C LYS A 215 8.55 10.71 -18.96
N LYS A 216 8.92 11.79 -19.64
CA LYS A 216 8.30 12.29 -20.89
C LYS A 216 9.01 11.79 -22.16
N ILE A 217 9.83 10.73 -22.06
CA ILE A 217 10.46 10.08 -23.22
C ILE A 217 9.56 8.97 -23.73
#